data_5fc70ace2258e9a17633447a7c9d6f0d
#
_entry.id   5fc70ace2258e9a17633447a7c9d6f0d
#
_cell.length_a   1.000
_cell.length_b   1.000
_cell.length_c   1.000
_cell.angle_alpha   90.00
_cell.angle_beta   90.00
_cell.angle_gamma   90.00
#
_symmetry.space_group_name_H-M   'P 1'
#
loop_
_entity.id
_entity.type
_entity.pdbx_description
1 polymer ?
#
loop_
_entity_poly.entity_id
_entity_poly.type
_entity_poly.pdbx_seq_one_letter_code
_entity_poly.pdbx_strand_id
1 'polypeptide(L)'
;MKYEECKTEQAFKYEWIKRHKGDYLKLFCIETEETVKGFPDVLGIKEVPVLDDKLNEICKVQHPVFYEFKFARKGRIKFQPTQPAFYKANKELDIRVIALSEYRGKFCIHGFKVQELFREGSMYKMDGMNQVDLNPMRELLVGGGEVQ
;
A
#
# COMPACT_ATOMS: atom_id res chain seq x y z
N MET A 1 0.55 16.32 -11.64
CA MET A 1 1.64 16.37 -10.64
C MET A 1 2.47 15.09 -10.71
N LYS A 2 3.77 15.21 -10.61
CA LYS A 2 4.67 14.06 -10.53
C LYS A 2 4.80 13.63 -9.07
N TYR A 3 5.06 12.35 -8.83
CA TYR A 3 5.25 11.87 -7.46
C TYR A 3 6.37 12.60 -6.72
N GLU A 4 7.44 12.95 -7.40
CA GLU A 4 8.56 13.70 -6.82
C GLU A 4 8.18 15.10 -6.33
N GLU A 5 7.03 15.62 -6.77
CA GLU A 5 6.50 16.91 -6.34
C GLU A 5 5.64 16.79 -5.07
N CYS A 6 5.29 15.57 -4.65
CA CYS A 6 4.47 15.36 -3.46
C CYS A 6 5.31 15.64 -2.20
N LYS A 7 4.87 16.60 -1.41
CA LYS A 7 5.58 17.02 -0.19
C LYS A 7 5.02 16.35 1.07
N THR A 8 3.85 15.74 0.98
CA THR A 8 3.18 15.10 2.11
C THR A 8 2.65 13.73 1.70
N GLU A 9 2.42 12.87 2.70
CA GLU A 9 1.77 11.58 2.46
C GLU A 9 0.38 11.78 1.87
N GLN A 10 -0.33 12.82 2.30
CA GLN A 10 -1.66 13.12 1.79
C GLN A 10 -1.64 13.49 0.31
N ALA A 11 -0.69 14.32 -0.12
CA ALA A 11 -0.55 14.69 -1.52
C ALA A 11 -0.22 13.45 -2.37
N PHE A 12 0.65 12.58 -1.87
CA PHE A 12 0.97 11.32 -2.52
C PHE A 12 -0.26 10.42 -2.63
N LYS A 13 -1.03 10.30 -1.58
CA LYS A 13 -2.28 9.52 -1.56
C LYS A 13 -3.23 9.98 -2.66
N TYR A 14 -3.50 11.27 -2.74
CA TYR A 14 -4.44 11.80 -3.74
C TYR A 14 -3.92 11.64 -5.16
N GLU A 15 -2.62 11.79 -5.38
CA GLU A 15 -2.05 11.58 -6.71
C GLU A 15 -2.11 10.11 -7.13
N TRP A 16 -1.85 9.20 -6.20
CA TRP A 16 -1.98 7.77 -6.45
C TRP A 16 -3.43 7.39 -6.80
N ILE A 17 -4.38 7.90 -6.02
CA ILE A 17 -5.82 7.66 -6.27
C ILE A 17 -6.19 8.15 -7.67
N LYS A 18 -5.78 9.36 -8.02
CA LYS A 18 -6.06 9.96 -9.34
C LYS A 18 -5.56 9.09 -10.48
N ARG A 19 -4.39 8.47 -10.33
CA ARG A 19 -3.77 7.65 -11.37
C ARG A 19 -4.35 6.25 -11.47
N HIS A 20 -4.91 5.71 -10.38
CA HIS A 20 -5.30 4.30 -10.32
C HIS A 20 -6.81 4.07 -10.32
N LYS A 21 -7.61 5.08 -10.00
CA LYS A 21 -9.07 4.91 -10.05
C LYS A 21 -9.54 4.71 -11.48
N GLY A 22 -10.55 3.86 -11.64
CA GLY A 22 -11.13 3.55 -12.95
C GLY A 22 -12.31 2.62 -12.81
N ASP A 23 -12.75 2.04 -13.93
CA ASP A 23 -13.94 1.19 -13.97
C ASP A 23 -13.80 -0.07 -13.12
N TYR A 24 -12.58 -0.59 -12.97
CA TYR A 24 -12.32 -1.83 -12.24
C TYR A 24 -11.79 -1.60 -10.84
N LEU A 25 -11.53 -0.36 -10.46
CA LEU A 25 -11.05 0.00 -9.13
C LEU A 25 -11.64 1.32 -8.70
N LYS A 26 -12.58 1.26 -7.76
CA LYS A 26 -13.15 2.44 -7.13
C LYS A 26 -12.41 2.70 -5.83
N LEU A 27 -12.04 3.96 -5.58
CA LEU A 27 -11.25 4.36 -4.43
C LEU A 27 -11.98 5.43 -3.63
N PHE A 28 -12.07 5.21 -2.32
CA PHE A 28 -12.78 6.09 -1.38
C PHE A 28 -11.86 6.44 -0.22
N CYS A 29 -11.71 7.73 0.06
CA CYS A 29 -10.99 8.17 1.25
C CYS A 29 -11.84 7.90 2.50
N ILE A 30 -11.20 7.38 3.53
CA ILE A 30 -11.85 7.13 4.82
C ILE A 30 -11.38 8.23 5.75
N GLU A 31 -12.23 9.24 5.96
CA GLU A 31 -11.95 10.37 6.83
C GLU A 31 -13.06 10.45 7.89
N THR A 32 -12.81 9.86 9.04
CA THR A 32 -13.75 9.94 10.14
C THR A 32 -13.01 10.04 11.46
N GLU A 33 -13.41 10.97 12.31
CA GLU A 33 -12.87 11.15 13.64
C GLU A 33 -13.17 9.93 14.54
N GLU A 34 -14.19 9.16 14.18
CA GLU A 34 -14.62 7.97 14.91
C GLU A 34 -13.95 6.70 14.42
N THR A 35 -13.04 6.80 13.43
CA THR A 35 -12.34 5.63 12.90
C THR A 35 -11.48 4.99 13.99
N VAL A 36 -11.47 3.68 14.02
CA VAL A 36 -10.60 2.92 14.92
C VAL A 36 -9.14 3.27 14.62
N LYS A 37 -8.34 3.48 15.67
CA LYS A 37 -6.92 3.80 15.51
C LYS A 37 -6.19 2.71 14.75
N GLY A 38 -5.37 3.11 13.80
CA GLY A 38 -4.62 2.19 12.94
C GLY A 38 -5.37 1.77 11.68
N PHE A 39 -6.62 2.22 11.50
CA PHE A 39 -7.41 1.91 10.31
C PHE A 39 -6.79 2.56 9.06
N PRO A 40 -6.76 1.85 7.92
CA PRO A 40 -6.21 2.40 6.67
C PRO A 40 -6.97 3.62 6.14
N ASP A 41 -6.28 4.45 5.35
CA ASP A 41 -6.81 5.73 4.85
C ASP A 41 -7.78 5.60 3.69
N VAL A 42 -7.69 4.53 2.90
CA VAL A 42 -8.43 4.42 1.64
C VAL A 42 -9.04 3.03 1.51
N LEU A 43 -10.30 3.00 1.10
CA LEU A 43 -10.99 1.77 0.70
C LEU A 43 -11.01 1.69 -0.82
N GLY A 44 -10.52 0.59 -1.36
CA GLY A 44 -10.65 0.26 -2.77
C GLY A 44 -11.64 -0.88 -2.97
N ILE A 45 -12.50 -0.77 -3.97
CA ILE A 45 -13.37 -1.85 -4.40
C ILE A 45 -12.91 -2.28 -5.78
N LYS A 46 -12.33 -3.48 -5.85
CA LYS A 46 -11.90 -4.08 -7.12
C LYS A 46 -13.01 -4.93 -7.70
N GLU A 47 -13.25 -4.81 -9.00
CA GLU A 47 -14.04 -5.78 -9.73
C GLU A 47 -13.13 -6.90 -10.24
N VAL A 48 -13.46 -8.13 -9.86
CA VAL A 48 -12.70 -9.30 -10.26
C VAL A 48 -13.61 -10.20 -11.08
N PRO A 49 -13.27 -10.51 -12.34
CA PRO A 49 -14.09 -11.42 -13.15
C PRO A 49 -13.98 -12.87 -12.63
N VAL A 50 -15.11 -13.56 -12.61
CA VAL A 50 -15.14 -14.98 -12.33
C VAL A 50 -15.28 -15.70 -13.66
N LEU A 51 -14.37 -16.61 -13.96
CA LEU A 51 -14.29 -17.29 -15.24
C LEU A 51 -14.74 -18.74 -15.11
N ASP A 52 -15.37 -19.27 -16.17
CA ASP A 52 -15.66 -20.69 -16.27
C ASP A 52 -14.43 -21.48 -16.75
N ASP A 53 -14.58 -22.79 -16.94
CA ASP A 53 -13.48 -23.68 -17.37
C ASP A 53 -12.94 -23.32 -18.76
N LYS A 54 -13.71 -22.60 -19.57
CA LYS A 54 -13.33 -22.16 -20.90
C LYS A 54 -12.84 -20.71 -20.95
N LEU A 55 -12.59 -20.11 -19.75
CA LEU A 55 -12.14 -18.73 -19.56
C LEU A 55 -13.16 -17.68 -20.03
N ASN A 56 -14.45 -18.06 -20.07
CA ASN A 56 -15.52 -17.09 -20.32
C ASN A 56 -15.95 -16.45 -19.01
N GLU A 57 -16.18 -15.13 -19.02
CA GLU A 57 -16.63 -14.42 -17.84
C GLU A 57 -18.08 -14.80 -17.52
N ILE A 58 -18.33 -15.34 -16.32
CA ILE A 58 -19.66 -15.66 -15.81
C ILE A 58 -20.26 -14.45 -15.09
N CYS A 59 -19.47 -13.84 -14.21
CA CYS A 59 -19.90 -12.71 -13.40
C CYS A 59 -18.68 -11.94 -12.91
N LYS A 60 -18.95 -10.81 -12.25
CA LYS A 60 -17.90 -10.02 -11.56
C LYS A 60 -18.18 -10.03 -10.08
N VAL A 61 -17.11 -10.13 -9.28
CA VAL A 61 -17.16 -10.09 -7.83
C VAL A 61 -16.45 -8.85 -7.37
N GLN A 62 -17.04 -8.14 -6.41
CA GLN A 62 -16.39 -6.98 -5.80
C GLN A 62 -15.54 -7.45 -4.63
N HIS A 63 -14.28 -7.01 -4.63
CA HIS A 63 -13.32 -7.36 -3.59
C HIS A 63 -12.83 -6.10 -2.90
N PRO A 64 -13.07 -5.93 -1.58
CA PRO A 64 -12.59 -4.76 -0.85
C PRO A 64 -11.10 -4.89 -0.53
N VAL A 65 -10.35 -3.82 -0.77
CA VAL A 65 -8.93 -3.70 -0.46
C VAL A 65 -8.73 -2.38 0.26
N PHE A 66 -7.98 -2.40 1.35
CA PHE A 66 -7.66 -1.18 2.09
C PHE A 66 -6.23 -0.76 1.77
N TYR A 67 -5.99 0.54 1.70
CA TYR A 67 -4.68 1.09 1.38
C TYR A 67 -4.22 2.07 2.45
N GLU A 68 -2.97 1.92 2.86
CA GLU A 68 -2.26 2.85 3.73
C GLU A 68 -1.11 3.46 2.95
N PHE A 69 -0.96 4.80 3.02
CA PHE A 69 0.06 5.52 2.26
C PHE A 69 1.16 6.00 3.19
N LYS A 70 2.41 5.80 2.77
CA LYS A 70 3.59 6.12 3.55
C LYS A 70 4.67 6.79 2.71
N PHE A 71 5.46 7.65 3.35
CA PHE A 71 6.75 8.07 2.82
C PHE A 71 7.85 7.24 3.48
N ALA A 72 8.75 6.71 2.65
CA ALA A 72 9.96 6.08 3.17
C ALA A 72 11.05 7.15 3.31
N ARG A 73 11.25 7.64 4.51
CA ARG A 73 12.27 8.64 4.81
C ARG A 73 13.57 7.96 5.21
N LYS A 74 14.68 8.37 4.57
CA LYS A 74 16.01 7.76 4.81
C LYS A 74 15.97 6.24 4.63
N GLY A 75 15.14 5.77 3.68
CA GLY A 75 14.99 4.35 3.39
C GLY A 75 14.18 3.56 4.39
N ARG A 76 13.41 4.23 5.25
CA ARG A 76 12.60 3.56 6.28
C ARG A 76 11.17 4.02 6.26
N ILE A 77 10.26 3.07 6.35
CA ILE A 77 8.83 3.31 6.55
C ILE A 77 8.55 3.19 8.04
N LYS A 78 7.94 4.22 8.63
CA LYS A 78 7.56 4.23 10.04
C LYS A 78 6.07 4.02 10.18
N PHE A 79 5.69 3.12 11.10
CA PHE A 79 4.29 2.88 11.44
C PHE A 79 4.00 3.39 12.85
N GLN A 80 2.82 3.98 13.03
CA GLN A 80 2.29 4.26 14.37
C GLN A 80 2.06 2.93 15.09
N PRO A 81 2.29 2.82 16.40
CA PRO A 81 2.11 1.54 17.11
C PRO A 81 0.70 0.94 16.97
N THR A 82 -0.32 1.79 16.78
CA THR A 82 -1.70 1.36 16.57
C THR A 82 -1.91 0.65 15.23
N GLN A 83 -1.09 0.94 14.22
CA GLN A 83 -1.23 0.34 12.88
C GLN A 83 -0.88 -1.15 12.88
N PRO A 84 0.31 -1.57 13.34
CA PRO A 84 0.60 -3.00 13.42
C PRO A 84 -0.38 -3.77 14.31
N ALA A 85 -0.84 -3.15 15.41
CA ALA A 85 -1.83 -3.77 16.29
C ALA A 85 -3.14 -4.02 15.55
N PHE A 86 -3.59 -3.04 14.75
CA PHE A 86 -4.79 -3.19 13.92
C PHE A 86 -4.60 -4.30 12.88
N TYR A 87 -3.45 -4.34 12.22
CA TYR A 87 -3.18 -5.35 11.19
C TYR A 87 -3.18 -6.77 11.75
N LYS A 88 -2.59 -6.94 12.93
CA LYS A 88 -2.57 -8.25 13.61
C LYS A 88 -3.97 -8.70 14.04
N ALA A 89 -4.81 -7.75 14.47
CA ALA A 89 -6.16 -8.05 14.91
C ALA A 89 -7.13 -8.31 13.76
N ASN A 90 -6.79 -7.89 12.53
CA ASN A 90 -7.69 -7.95 11.37
C ASN A 90 -7.01 -8.64 10.19
N LYS A 91 -6.50 -9.86 10.42
CA LYS A 91 -5.76 -10.63 9.41
C LYS A 91 -6.61 -11.00 8.19
N GLU A 92 -7.91 -11.04 8.33
CA GLU A 92 -8.85 -11.36 7.24
C GLU A 92 -9.04 -10.23 6.25
N LEU A 93 -8.64 -9.01 6.61
CA LEU A 93 -8.75 -7.87 5.69
C LEU A 93 -7.57 -7.83 4.73
N ASP A 94 -7.86 -7.52 3.46
CA ASP A 94 -6.81 -7.26 2.48
C ASP A 94 -6.36 -5.80 2.65
N ILE A 95 -5.25 -5.61 3.34
CA ILE A 95 -4.68 -4.30 3.61
C ILE A 95 -3.33 -4.21 2.93
N ARG A 96 -3.12 -3.14 2.17
CA ARG A 96 -1.88 -2.92 1.43
C ARG A 96 -1.27 -1.58 1.80
N VAL A 97 0.05 -1.56 1.88
CA VAL A 97 0.83 -0.34 2.03
C VAL A 97 1.33 0.09 0.67
N ILE A 98 1.17 1.37 0.37
CA ILE A 98 1.73 2.01 -0.82
C ILE A 98 2.71 3.06 -0.30
N ALA A 99 3.99 2.86 -0.57
CA ALA A 99 5.04 3.71 -0.04
C ALA A 99 5.83 4.37 -1.17
N LEU A 100 6.09 5.66 -1.03
CA LEU A 100 6.94 6.41 -1.93
C LEU A 100 8.32 6.56 -1.30
N SER A 101 9.37 6.17 -2.02
CA SER A 101 10.75 6.30 -1.58
C SER A 101 11.59 6.98 -2.65
N GLU A 102 12.71 7.54 -2.22
CA GLU A 102 13.70 8.14 -3.10
C GLU A 102 15.04 7.42 -2.93
N TYR A 103 15.72 7.18 -4.04
CA TYR A 103 17.08 6.66 -4.06
C TYR A 103 17.84 7.26 -5.22
N ARG A 104 18.92 7.98 -4.91
CA ARG A 104 19.78 8.65 -5.90
C ARG A 104 19.00 9.53 -6.88
N GLY A 105 18.06 10.33 -6.36
CA GLY A 105 17.24 11.23 -7.16
C GLY A 105 16.11 10.56 -7.93
N LYS A 106 15.95 9.25 -7.79
CA LYS A 106 14.86 8.51 -8.43
C LYS A 106 13.80 8.15 -7.40
N PHE A 107 12.55 8.24 -7.81
CA PHE A 107 11.40 7.95 -6.96
C PHE A 107 10.82 6.59 -7.34
N CYS A 108 10.59 5.76 -6.32
CA CYS A 108 10.04 4.41 -6.47
C CYS A 108 8.82 4.24 -5.60
N ILE A 109 7.86 3.47 -6.09
CA ILE A 109 6.68 3.10 -5.31
C ILE A 109 6.79 1.63 -4.94
N HIS A 110 6.61 1.36 -3.64
CA HIS A 110 6.57 0.01 -3.09
C HIS A 110 5.14 -0.31 -2.70
N GLY A 111 4.61 -1.42 -3.23
CA GLY A 111 3.31 -1.91 -2.83
C GLY A 111 3.44 -3.29 -2.22
N PHE A 112 2.88 -3.52 -1.03
CA PHE A 112 2.94 -4.83 -0.39
C PHE A 112 1.74 -5.02 0.54
N LYS A 113 1.41 -6.29 0.78
CA LYS A 113 0.37 -6.64 1.76
C LYS A 113 0.93 -6.53 3.17
N VAL A 114 0.12 -6.05 4.12
CA VAL A 114 0.58 -5.88 5.50
C VAL A 114 0.99 -7.19 6.17
N GLN A 115 0.49 -8.34 5.69
CA GLN A 115 0.94 -9.65 6.18
C GLN A 115 2.44 -9.86 6.02
N GLU A 116 3.05 -9.22 5.01
CA GLU A 116 4.50 -9.27 4.79
C GLU A 116 5.29 -8.70 5.97
N LEU A 117 4.70 -7.76 6.73
CA LEU A 117 5.36 -7.14 7.87
C LEU A 117 5.69 -8.14 8.99
N PHE A 118 4.96 -9.25 9.03
CA PHE A 118 5.05 -10.24 10.12
C PHE A 118 5.57 -11.60 9.62
N ARG A 119 5.83 -11.72 8.32
CA ARG A 119 6.29 -12.98 7.74
C ARG A 119 7.81 -13.07 7.84
N GLU A 120 8.32 -14.17 8.38
CA GLU A 120 9.74 -14.41 8.44
C GLU A 120 10.34 -14.55 7.02
N GLY A 121 11.49 -13.92 6.81
CA GLY A 121 12.14 -13.92 5.50
C GLY A 121 11.56 -12.91 4.52
N SER A 122 10.54 -12.16 4.89
CA SER A 122 9.97 -11.12 4.03
C SER A 122 10.91 -9.94 3.86
N MET A 123 10.96 -9.37 2.64
CA MET A 123 11.70 -8.14 2.36
C MET A 123 11.11 -6.93 3.09
N TYR A 124 9.84 -6.99 3.46
CA TYR A 124 9.13 -5.89 4.13
C TYR A 124 8.91 -6.18 5.61
N LYS A 125 9.79 -6.95 6.20
CA LYS A 125 9.67 -7.32 7.61
C LYS A 125 9.86 -6.10 8.51
N MET A 126 8.95 -5.93 9.45
CA MET A 126 9.01 -4.85 10.42
C MET A 126 9.95 -5.23 11.58
N ASP A 127 10.75 -4.26 12.03
CA ASP A 127 11.61 -4.42 13.21
C ASP A 127 10.85 -4.13 14.51
N GLY A 128 11.58 -4.23 15.65
CA GLY A 128 10.98 -3.99 16.97
C GLY A 128 10.61 -2.54 17.25
N MET A 129 10.95 -1.61 16.35
CA MET A 129 10.65 -0.18 16.46
C MET A 129 9.51 0.23 15.52
N ASN A 130 8.74 -0.71 15.01
CA ASN A 130 7.65 -0.48 14.04
C ASN A 130 8.13 0.20 12.76
N GLN A 131 9.30 -0.19 12.28
CA GLN A 131 9.89 0.35 11.05
C GLN A 131 10.24 -0.77 10.08
N VAL A 132 10.09 -0.47 8.79
CA VAL A 132 10.53 -1.33 7.69
C VAL A 132 11.73 -0.68 7.01
N ASP A 133 12.85 -1.37 6.95
CA ASP A 133 14.07 -0.89 6.30
C ASP A 133 14.06 -1.31 4.83
N LEU A 134 14.04 -0.33 3.93
CA LEU A 134 14.07 -0.55 2.48
C LEU A 134 15.49 -0.51 1.90
N ASN A 135 16.52 -0.29 2.71
CA ASN A 135 17.90 -0.21 2.23
C ASN A 135 18.36 -1.47 1.49
N PRO A 136 18.02 -2.68 1.94
CA PRO A 136 18.41 -3.89 1.21
C PRO A 136 17.84 -4.01 -0.20
N MET A 137 16.72 -3.32 -0.47
CA MET A 137 16.04 -3.36 -1.77
C MET A 137 16.49 -2.27 -2.72
N ARG A 138 17.23 -1.26 -2.25
CA ARG A 138 17.62 -0.12 -3.07
C ARG A 138 18.48 -0.50 -4.27
N GLU A 139 19.34 -1.47 -4.11
CA GLU A 139 20.18 -1.97 -5.20
C GLU A 139 19.35 -2.61 -6.32
N LEU A 140 18.25 -3.26 -5.94
CA LEU A 140 17.31 -3.84 -6.90
C LEU A 140 16.51 -2.77 -7.64
N LEU A 141 16.44 -1.57 -7.11
CA LEU A 141 15.61 -0.46 -7.62
C LEU A 141 16.44 0.63 -8.29
N VAL A 142 17.69 0.35 -8.67
CA VAL A 142 18.60 1.35 -9.26
C VAL A 142 17.98 2.07 -10.45
N GLY A 143 17.15 1.41 -11.23
CA GLY A 143 16.44 2.01 -12.36
C GLY A 143 15.22 2.85 -11.99
N GLY A 144 14.75 2.79 -10.74
CA GLY A 144 13.46 3.32 -10.34
C GLY A 144 12.33 2.38 -10.77
N GLY A 145 11.08 2.76 -10.46
CA GLY A 145 9.91 1.99 -10.86
C GLY A 145 9.08 1.51 -9.68
N GLU A 146 8.11 0.64 -9.97
CA GLU A 146 7.21 0.08 -8.97
C GLU A 146 7.58 -1.35 -8.63
N VAL A 147 7.56 -1.65 -7.32
CA VAL A 147 7.71 -3.01 -6.79
C VAL A 147 6.41 -3.38 -6.11
N GLN A 148 5.79 -4.47 -6.55
CA GLN A 148 4.48 -4.89 -6.04
C GLN A 148 4.52 -6.31 -5.46
#